data_a5b2957cef6362e3d05f992277caf651
#
_entry.id   a5b2957cef6362e3d05f992277caf651
#
_cell.length_a   1.000
_cell.length_b   1.000
_cell.length_c   1.000
_cell.angle_alpha   90.00
_cell.angle_beta   90.00
_cell.angle_gamma   90.00
#
_symmetry.space_group_name_H-M   'P 1'
#
loop_
_entity.id
_entity.type
_entity.pdbx_description
1 polymer ?
#
loop_
_entity_poly.entity_id
_entity_poly.type
_entity_poly.pdbx_seq_one_letter_code
_entity_poly.pdbx_strand_id
1 'polypeptide(L)'
;MKKIFYSLVFASLAIIAGCTGRVQIENQIDCNVDPDEYFGQSYNASDFQFWRVLGESEAANIIDSLERMLGEIADDEANAESGSRLVPVPDTAAFGEALRKMTLKFADGTPYHYRWLKDEYTGDFCELLFLYGDAEGRPLIDGSHVDSASIVERRGQMSVDFVFDKEGTEMFRKLTAETVGERLAMTLGEIVLSVPRVNGEINGGKCSVSASDTEKACAIAAVLNKK
;
A
#
# COMPACT_ATOMS: atom_id res chain seq x y z
N MET A 1 -27.31 22.84 -4.42
CA MET A 1 -27.97 21.66 -4.96
C MET A 1 -27.38 21.40 -6.35
N LYS A 2 -26.35 20.58 -6.46
CA LYS A 2 -25.76 20.16 -7.75
C LYS A 2 -26.48 18.87 -8.18
N LYS A 3 -27.15 18.91 -9.34
CA LYS A 3 -27.83 17.79 -9.95
C LYS A 3 -26.77 16.89 -10.61
N ILE A 4 -26.67 15.65 -10.14
CA ILE A 4 -25.86 14.60 -10.75
C ILE A 4 -26.65 14.07 -11.95
N PHE A 5 -26.12 14.25 -13.16
CA PHE A 5 -26.66 13.65 -14.37
C PHE A 5 -26.06 12.25 -14.53
N TYR A 6 -26.88 11.24 -14.36
CA TYR A 6 -26.55 9.88 -14.80
C TYR A 6 -26.76 9.80 -16.32
N SER A 7 -25.66 9.69 -17.06
CA SER A 7 -25.71 9.34 -18.47
C SER A 7 -25.79 7.82 -18.62
N LEU A 8 -26.96 7.32 -19.00
CA LEU A 8 -27.18 5.93 -19.43
C LEU A 8 -26.62 5.77 -20.84
N VAL A 9 -25.43 5.16 -20.97
CA VAL A 9 -24.92 4.72 -22.26
C VAL A 9 -25.41 3.29 -22.52
N PHE A 10 -26.26 3.12 -23.54
CA PHE A 10 -26.71 1.81 -24.02
C PHE A 10 -25.52 1.07 -24.65
N ALA A 11 -25.12 -0.05 -24.06
CA ALA A 11 -24.19 -0.98 -24.65
C ALA A 11 -24.87 -1.81 -25.74
N SER A 12 -24.37 -1.70 -26.97
CA SER A 12 -24.78 -2.54 -28.10
C SER A 12 -24.26 -3.97 -27.87
N LEU A 13 -25.19 -4.92 -27.73
CA LEU A 13 -24.90 -6.33 -27.54
C LEU A 13 -24.50 -6.96 -28.90
N ALA A 14 -23.24 -7.24 -29.12
CA ALA A 14 -22.77 -8.12 -30.21
C ALA A 14 -22.72 -9.55 -29.69
N ILE A 15 -23.69 -10.39 -30.10
CA ILE A 15 -23.68 -11.82 -29.81
C ILE A 15 -22.76 -12.50 -30.82
N ILE A 16 -21.61 -12.99 -30.36
CA ILE A 16 -20.80 -13.98 -31.11
C ILE A 16 -20.94 -15.31 -30.36
N ALA A 17 -21.66 -16.24 -30.98
CA ALA A 17 -21.86 -17.59 -30.49
C ALA A 17 -20.57 -18.41 -30.68
N GLY A 18 -20.10 -19.04 -29.61
CA GLY A 18 -19.16 -20.17 -29.68
C GLY A 18 -17.96 -20.06 -28.77
N CYS A 19 -18.00 -20.84 -27.71
CA CYS A 19 -16.99 -21.28 -26.76
C CYS A 19 -17.26 -20.83 -25.33
N THR A 20 -17.39 -21.82 -24.47
CA THR A 20 -17.60 -21.72 -23.01
C THR A 20 -16.42 -21.02 -22.31
N GLY A 21 -16.39 -19.73 -22.36
CA GLY A 21 -15.52 -18.84 -21.59
C GLY A 21 -16.38 -17.89 -20.80
N ARG A 22 -16.18 -17.77 -19.50
CA ARG A 22 -16.78 -16.73 -18.67
C ARG A 22 -16.54 -15.37 -19.33
N VAL A 23 -17.60 -14.74 -19.80
CA VAL A 23 -17.57 -13.35 -20.24
C VAL A 23 -17.31 -12.51 -18.99
N GLN A 24 -16.09 -12.02 -18.82
CA GLN A 24 -15.84 -10.90 -17.94
C GLN A 24 -16.36 -9.66 -18.65
N ILE A 25 -17.44 -9.09 -18.10
CA ILE A 25 -17.86 -7.73 -18.46
C ILE A 25 -16.84 -6.84 -17.75
N GLU A 26 -15.83 -6.39 -18.46
CA GLU A 26 -14.98 -5.28 -18.01
C GLU A 26 -15.88 -4.04 -18.02
N ASN A 27 -16.37 -3.65 -16.84
CA ASN A 27 -16.93 -2.33 -16.66
C ASN A 27 -15.77 -1.34 -16.94
N GLN A 28 -15.89 -0.61 -18.04
CA GLN A 28 -14.98 0.49 -18.33
C GLN A 28 -15.20 1.55 -17.24
N ILE A 29 -14.31 1.57 -16.24
CA ILE A 29 -14.30 2.61 -15.20
C ILE A 29 -13.72 3.85 -15.87
N ASP A 30 -14.52 4.90 -15.97
CA ASP A 30 -14.08 6.18 -16.53
C ASP A 30 -13.21 6.91 -15.49
N CYS A 31 -11.91 6.94 -15.72
CA CYS A 31 -10.93 7.58 -14.87
C CYS A 31 -10.60 8.98 -15.39
N ASN A 32 -11.22 9.97 -14.80
CA ASN A 32 -10.90 11.38 -15.04
C ASN A 32 -10.32 12.02 -13.76
N VAL A 33 -9.26 11.40 -13.21
CA VAL A 33 -8.58 11.84 -12.00
C VAL A 33 -7.15 12.23 -12.37
N ASP A 34 -6.76 13.46 -12.03
CA ASP A 34 -5.35 13.86 -12.05
C ASP A 34 -4.67 13.32 -10.77
N PRO A 35 -3.72 12.39 -10.89
CA PRO A 35 -3.06 11.81 -9.73
C PRO A 35 -2.28 12.86 -8.92
N ASP A 36 -1.74 13.88 -9.55
CA ASP A 36 -0.96 14.92 -8.87
C ASP A 36 -1.88 15.81 -8.02
N GLU A 37 -3.10 16.08 -8.50
CA GLU A 37 -4.13 16.78 -7.73
C GLU A 37 -4.66 15.91 -6.58
N TYR A 38 -4.92 14.62 -6.86
CA TYR A 38 -5.45 13.69 -5.85
C TYR A 38 -4.50 13.50 -4.67
N PHE A 39 -3.20 13.31 -4.93
CA PHE A 39 -2.19 13.09 -3.89
C PHE A 39 -1.58 14.39 -3.36
N GLY A 40 -1.89 15.54 -3.96
CA GLY A 40 -1.32 16.85 -3.59
C GLY A 40 0.15 17.02 -3.95
N GLN A 41 0.73 16.06 -4.68
CA GLN A 41 2.10 16.09 -5.18
C GLN A 41 2.27 15.12 -6.36
N SER A 42 3.31 15.34 -7.17
CA SER A 42 3.60 14.48 -8.32
C SER A 42 4.37 13.24 -7.90
N TYR A 43 3.90 12.07 -8.38
CA TYR A 43 4.57 10.79 -8.23
C TYR A 43 4.86 10.17 -9.60
N ASN A 44 5.96 9.43 -9.67
CA ASN A 44 6.32 8.55 -10.79
C ASN A 44 6.09 7.09 -10.40
N ALA A 45 6.13 6.19 -11.36
CA ALA A 45 5.97 4.76 -11.09
C ALA A 45 7.00 4.24 -10.04
N SER A 46 8.25 4.71 -10.09
CA SER A 46 9.31 4.33 -9.13
C SER A 46 9.04 4.74 -7.67
N ASP A 47 8.10 5.66 -7.44
CA ASP A 47 7.69 6.04 -6.09
C ASP A 47 6.73 5.01 -5.47
N PHE A 48 6.17 4.09 -6.27
CA PHE A 48 5.45 2.93 -5.77
C PHE A 48 6.46 1.85 -5.40
N GLN A 49 6.48 1.43 -4.12
CA GLN A 49 7.59 0.68 -3.56
C GLN A 49 7.13 -0.46 -2.65
N PHE A 50 7.94 -1.54 -2.62
CA PHE A 50 7.76 -2.69 -1.74
C PHE A 50 8.85 -2.73 -0.67
N TRP A 51 8.40 -2.91 0.57
CA TRP A 51 9.25 -2.93 1.76
C TRP A 51 8.89 -4.12 2.66
N ARG A 52 9.88 -4.67 3.35
CA ARG A 52 9.61 -5.55 4.50
C ARG A 52 9.13 -4.69 5.67
N VAL A 53 8.25 -5.28 6.48
CA VAL A 53 7.77 -4.66 7.72
C VAL A 53 8.48 -5.34 8.89
N LEU A 54 9.03 -4.55 9.79
CA LEU A 54 9.68 -5.05 11.00
C LEU A 54 8.70 -5.90 11.82
N GLY A 55 9.19 -7.01 12.38
CA GLY A 55 8.37 -7.91 13.19
C GLY A 55 7.75 -7.22 14.41
N GLU A 56 6.59 -7.71 14.85
CA GLU A 56 5.81 -7.08 15.93
C GLU A 56 6.60 -6.91 17.23
N SER A 57 7.39 -7.93 17.62
CA SER A 57 8.20 -7.88 18.85
C SER A 57 9.33 -6.86 18.80
N GLU A 58 9.96 -6.70 17.64
CA GLU A 58 11.05 -5.73 17.44
C GLU A 58 10.48 -4.31 17.36
N ALA A 59 9.37 -4.15 16.63
CA ALA A 59 8.66 -2.88 16.57
C ALA A 59 8.17 -2.42 17.96
N ALA A 60 7.61 -3.33 18.76
CA ALA A 60 7.18 -3.05 20.13
C ALA A 60 8.32 -2.49 20.99
N ASN A 61 9.52 -3.09 20.93
CA ASN A 61 10.67 -2.61 21.68
C ASN A 61 11.07 -1.16 21.32
N ILE A 62 10.92 -0.79 20.05
CA ILE A 62 11.18 0.58 19.59
C ILE A 62 10.10 1.51 20.12
N ILE A 63 8.83 1.12 20.02
CA ILE A 63 7.68 1.90 20.49
C ILE A 63 7.75 2.11 22.01
N ASP A 64 8.03 1.07 22.79
CA ASP A 64 8.21 1.19 24.26
C ASP A 64 9.35 2.16 24.63
N SER A 65 10.38 2.23 23.78
CA SER A 65 11.46 3.21 23.97
C SER A 65 11.02 4.63 23.66
N LEU A 66 10.19 4.80 22.63
CA LEU A 66 9.56 6.08 22.27
C LEU A 66 8.60 6.55 23.37
N GLU A 67 7.74 5.68 23.87
CA GLU A 67 6.77 5.99 24.94
C GLU A 67 7.48 6.45 26.21
N ARG A 68 8.57 5.78 26.60
CA ARG A 68 9.39 6.21 27.73
C ARG A 68 10.02 7.60 27.52
N MET A 69 10.34 7.96 26.28
CA MET A 69 10.85 9.30 25.94
C MET A 69 9.76 10.37 25.95
N LEU A 70 8.53 10.01 25.61
CA LEU A 70 7.41 10.95 25.44
C LEU A 70 6.48 11.02 26.66
N GLY A 71 6.62 10.07 27.62
CA GLY A 71 5.64 9.88 28.69
C GLY A 71 4.28 9.43 28.14
N GLU A 72 3.72 8.40 28.63
CA GLU A 72 2.49 7.69 28.23
C GLU A 72 1.50 8.45 27.31
N ILE A 73 1.74 8.40 25.98
CA ILE A 73 0.88 9.03 24.97
C ILE A 73 0.04 7.99 24.21
N ALA A 74 0.43 6.69 24.23
CA ALA A 74 -0.25 5.65 23.49
C ALA A 74 -1.49 5.11 24.22
N ASP A 75 -2.55 4.80 23.46
CA ASP A 75 -3.77 4.17 23.98
C ASP A 75 -3.54 2.65 24.18
N ASP A 76 -3.32 2.24 25.44
CA ASP A 76 -3.02 0.87 25.81
C ASP A 76 -4.19 -0.10 25.53
N GLU A 77 -5.45 0.36 25.55
CA GLU A 77 -6.61 -0.51 25.29
C GLU A 77 -6.69 -0.89 23.81
N ALA A 78 -6.47 0.08 22.89
CA ALA A 78 -6.46 -0.18 21.45
C ALA A 78 -5.31 -1.12 21.05
N ASN A 79 -4.17 -1.00 21.70
CA ASN A 79 -3.00 -1.87 21.45
C ASN A 79 -3.20 -3.31 21.88
N ALA A 80 -3.96 -3.55 22.95
CA ALA A 80 -4.20 -4.91 23.46
C ALA A 80 -5.06 -5.76 22.53
N GLU A 81 -5.94 -5.16 21.71
CA GLU A 81 -6.83 -5.87 20.81
C GLU A 81 -6.21 -6.13 19.42
N SER A 82 -5.32 -5.27 18.94
CA SER A 82 -4.84 -5.31 17.56
C SER A 82 -3.55 -6.11 17.36
N GLY A 83 -2.79 -6.39 18.41
CA GLY A 83 -1.45 -6.99 18.31
C GLY A 83 -0.41 -6.10 17.62
N SER A 84 -0.79 -4.89 17.25
CA SER A 84 0.10 -3.85 16.71
C SER A 84 -0.13 -2.54 17.46
N ARG A 85 0.93 -1.74 17.62
CA ARG A 85 0.84 -0.46 18.33
C ARG A 85 0.10 0.57 17.51
N LEU A 86 -1.05 1.01 18.02
CA LEU A 86 -1.84 2.09 17.46
C LEU A 86 -1.54 3.39 18.21
N VAL A 87 -1.31 4.46 17.47
CA VAL A 87 -1.06 5.79 18.00
C VAL A 87 -2.22 6.69 17.63
N PRO A 88 -2.85 7.39 18.60
CA PRO A 88 -3.88 8.37 18.29
C PRO A 88 -3.37 9.41 17.28
N VAL A 89 -4.21 9.79 16.30
CA VAL A 89 -3.81 10.75 15.27
C VAL A 89 -3.23 12.06 15.83
N PRO A 90 -3.77 12.66 16.91
CA PRO A 90 -3.20 13.87 17.48
C PRO A 90 -1.75 13.71 17.97
N ASP A 91 -1.35 12.49 18.35
CA ASP A 91 -0.05 12.20 18.97
C ASP A 91 1.03 11.85 17.94
N THR A 92 0.64 11.55 16.70
CA THR A 92 1.58 11.16 15.62
C THR A 92 2.67 12.20 15.37
N ALA A 93 2.38 13.47 15.56
CA ALA A 93 3.35 14.56 15.40
C ALA A 93 4.47 14.48 16.45
N ALA A 94 4.13 14.22 17.73
CA ALA A 94 5.10 14.09 18.82
C ALA A 94 5.97 12.84 18.64
N PHE A 95 5.37 11.71 18.28
CA PHE A 95 6.08 10.47 17.92
C PHE A 95 7.01 10.69 16.74
N GLY A 96 6.55 11.35 15.67
CA GLY A 96 7.36 11.66 14.50
C GLY A 96 8.56 12.55 14.81
N GLU A 97 8.41 13.50 15.74
CA GLU A 97 9.53 14.33 16.19
C GLU A 97 10.55 13.52 17.00
N ALA A 98 10.10 12.62 17.88
CA ALA A 98 10.98 11.74 18.63
C ALA A 98 11.73 10.76 17.71
N LEU A 99 11.02 10.15 16.75
CA LEU A 99 11.60 9.25 15.75
C LEU A 99 12.70 9.91 14.92
N ARG A 100 12.54 11.18 14.54
CA ARG A 100 13.58 11.94 13.81
C ARG A 100 14.86 12.14 14.62
N LYS A 101 14.80 12.06 15.94
CA LYS A 101 15.96 12.16 16.84
C LYS A 101 16.66 10.82 17.07
N MET A 102 15.99 9.71 16.71
CA MET A 102 16.54 8.35 16.83
C MET A 102 17.35 7.95 15.61
N THR A 103 18.35 7.10 15.84
CA THR A 103 19.05 6.42 14.73
C THR A 103 18.32 5.12 14.44
N LEU A 104 17.56 5.09 13.35
CA LEU A 104 16.78 3.94 12.95
C LEU A 104 17.64 3.00 12.08
N LYS A 105 18.32 2.04 12.74
CA LYS A 105 19.19 1.06 12.08
C LYS A 105 19.21 -0.25 12.85
N PHE A 106 19.32 -1.35 12.11
CA PHE A 106 19.65 -2.66 12.67
C PHE A 106 21.08 -2.70 13.22
N ALA A 107 21.42 -3.77 13.95
CA ALA A 107 22.74 -3.98 14.51
C ALA A 107 23.86 -4.09 13.44
N ASP A 108 23.52 -4.57 12.25
CA ASP A 108 24.42 -4.65 11.08
C ASP A 108 24.58 -3.31 10.33
N GLY A 109 23.85 -2.28 10.76
CA GLY A 109 23.89 -0.95 10.16
C GLY A 109 22.83 -0.71 9.07
N THR A 110 22.05 -1.71 8.65
CA THR A 110 20.96 -1.57 7.67
C THR A 110 19.94 -0.55 8.18
N PRO A 111 19.63 0.50 7.42
CA PRO A 111 18.66 1.51 7.85
C PRO A 111 17.23 0.99 7.72
N TYR A 112 16.35 1.47 8.59
CA TYR A 112 14.92 1.32 8.42
C TYR A 112 14.22 2.67 8.53
N HIS A 113 13.02 2.75 7.91
CA HIS A 113 12.21 3.95 7.82
C HIS A 113 10.93 3.75 8.62
N TYR A 114 10.33 4.81 9.12
CA TYR A 114 9.00 4.72 9.70
C TYR A 114 7.95 5.29 8.76
N ARG A 115 6.74 4.73 8.83
CA ARG A 115 5.55 5.19 8.09
C ARG A 115 4.32 5.07 8.97
N TRP A 116 3.34 5.86 8.66
CA TRP A 116 2.04 5.81 9.30
C TRP A 116 1.02 5.15 8.38
N LEU A 117 0.40 4.08 8.84
CA LEU A 117 -0.78 3.49 8.21
C LEU A 117 -2.01 4.00 8.97
N LYS A 118 -2.79 4.89 8.33
CA LYS A 118 -4.00 5.43 8.92
C LYS A 118 -5.12 4.38 8.88
N ASP A 119 -5.86 4.24 9.99
CA ASP A 119 -7.10 3.48 9.98
C ASP A 119 -8.14 4.20 9.09
N GLU A 120 -8.53 3.54 8.00
CA GLU A 120 -9.48 4.09 7.03
C GLU A 120 -10.94 4.06 7.55
N TYR A 121 -11.24 3.30 8.62
CA TYR A 121 -12.60 3.17 9.16
C TYR A 121 -12.94 4.27 10.16
N THR A 122 -12.13 4.45 11.18
CA THR A 122 -12.38 5.47 12.21
C THR A 122 -11.60 6.75 11.92
N GLY A 123 -10.41 6.62 11.38
CA GLY A 123 -9.49 7.72 11.17
C GLY A 123 -8.88 8.30 12.45
N ASP A 124 -9.14 7.68 13.61
CA ASP A 124 -8.72 8.18 14.92
C ASP A 124 -7.31 7.72 15.30
N PHE A 125 -6.88 6.59 14.75
CA PHE A 125 -5.60 5.96 15.03
C PHE A 125 -4.76 5.78 13.76
N CYS A 126 -3.44 5.70 13.96
CA CYS A 126 -2.47 5.28 12.95
C CYS A 126 -1.62 4.14 13.51
N GLU A 127 -1.39 3.11 12.69
CA GLU A 127 -0.37 2.11 12.98
C GLU A 127 1.01 2.67 12.62
N LEU A 128 1.94 2.65 13.56
CA LEU A 128 3.34 2.99 13.32
C LEU A 128 4.07 1.76 12.76
N LEU A 129 4.49 1.86 11.52
CA LEU A 129 5.22 0.82 10.81
C LEU A 129 6.70 1.19 10.69
N PHE A 130 7.57 0.20 10.88
CA PHE A 130 8.98 0.31 10.55
C PHE A 130 9.27 -0.54 9.31
N LEU A 131 9.75 0.13 8.25
CA LEU A 131 9.96 -0.45 6.93
C LEU A 131 11.45 -0.55 6.64
N TYR A 132 11.89 -1.67 6.06
CA TYR A 132 13.26 -1.83 5.62
C TYR A 132 13.35 -2.52 4.26
N GLY A 133 14.42 -2.24 3.55
CA GLY A 133 14.69 -2.76 2.22
C GLY A 133 16.01 -3.50 2.15
N ASP A 134 16.85 -3.12 1.20
CA ASP A 134 18.21 -3.66 1.05
C ASP A 134 19.18 -3.05 2.09
N ALA A 135 20.43 -3.49 2.06
CA ALA A 135 21.47 -3.02 2.98
C ALA A 135 21.77 -1.50 2.89
N GLU A 136 21.45 -0.90 1.76
CA GLU A 136 21.58 0.54 1.52
C GLU A 136 20.31 1.32 1.90
N GLY A 137 19.24 0.63 2.32
CA GLY A 137 17.97 1.24 2.71
C GLY A 137 17.08 1.61 1.53
N ARG A 138 17.27 0.96 0.38
CA ARG A 138 16.42 1.14 -0.80
C ARG A 138 15.26 0.14 -0.80
N PRO A 139 14.14 0.44 -1.48
CA PRO A 139 13.04 -0.50 -1.61
C PRO A 139 13.48 -1.79 -2.30
N LEU A 140 12.82 -2.89 -1.99
CA LEU A 140 13.14 -4.21 -2.54
C LEU A 140 12.69 -4.35 -4.00
N ILE A 141 11.59 -3.70 -4.35
CA ILE A 141 11.07 -3.57 -5.70
C ILE A 141 10.40 -2.21 -5.78
N ASP A 142 10.48 -1.56 -6.93
CA ASP A 142 9.71 -0.36 -7.21
C ASP A 142 8.83 -0.51 -8.46
N GLY A 143 7.96 0.47 -8.67
CA GLY A 143 6.98 0.44 -9.74
C GLY A 143 7.55 0.67 -11.14
N SER A 144 8.86 0.92 -11.30
CA SER A 144 9.50 0.94 -12.63
C SER A 144 9.43 -0.42 -13.32
N HIS A 145 9.29 -1.50 -12.54
CA HIS A 145 9.08 -2.87 -13.01
C HIS A 145 7.61 -3.21 -13.29
N VAL A 146 6.66 -2.28 -13.09
CA VAL A 146 5.26 -2.51 -13.46
C VAL A 146 5.11 -2.35 -14.96
N ASP A 147 4.68 -3.42 -15.64
CA ASP A 147 4.39 -3.39 -17.09
C ASP A 147 3.05 -2.73 -17.39
N SER A 148 2.03 -3.06 -16.61
CA SER A 148 0.69 -2.49 -16.74
C SER A 148 -0.09 -2.53 -15.43
N ALA A 149 -0.99 -1.56 -15.24
CA ALA A 149 -1.92 -1.49 -14.14
C ALA A 149 -3.34 -1.23 -14.63
N SER A 150 -4.32 -1.89 -14.01
CA SER A 150 -5.74 -1.78 -14.35
C SER A 150 -6.60 -1.73 -13.10
N ILE A 151 -7.73 -1.03 -13.18
CA ILE A 151 -8.69 -0.94 -12.09
C ILE A 151 -9.69 -2.08 -12.20
N VAL A 152 -9.97 -2.70 -11.08
CA VAL A 152 -10.89 -3.82 -10.98
C VAL A 152 -11.84 -3.60 -9.80
N GLU A 153 -13.14 -3.76 -10.07
CA GLU A 153 -14.15 -3.82 -9.02
C GLU A 153 -14.53 -5.29 -8.76
N ARG A 154 -14.39 -5.72 -7.51
CA ARG A 154 -14.80 -7.06 -7.07
C ARG A 154 -15.72 -6.95 -5.87
N ARG A 155 -16.99 -7.31 -6.06
CA ARG A 155 -18.00 -7.32 -4.98
C ARG A 155 -18.16 -5.97 -4.27
N GLY A 156 -18.09 -4.87 -5.03
CA GLY A 156 -18.18 -3.51 -4.49
C GLY A 156 -16.89 -2.97 -3.89
N GLN A 157 -15.80 -3.72 -3.95
CA GLN A 157 -14.49 -3.28 -3.50
C GLN A 157 -13.59 -2.94 -4.69
N MET A 158 -13.04 -1.73 -4.67
CA MET A 158 -12.11 -1.25 -5.68
C MET A 158 -10.69 -1.75 -5.41
N SER A 159 -9.98 -2.09 -6.46
CA SER A 159 -8.57 -2.46 -6.41
C SER A 159 -7.85 -2.07 -7.70
N VAL A 160 -6.55 -1.92 -7.62
CA VAL A 160 -5.66 -1.79 -8.77
C VAL A 160 -4.88 -3.09 -8.90
N ASP A 161 -5.16 -3.84 -9.96
CA ASP A 161 -4.38 -5.00 -10.35
C ASP A 161 -3.23 -4.54 -11.24
N PHE A 162 -2.04 -5.03 -10.99
CA PHE A 162 -0.89 -4.72 -11.82
C PHE A 162 -0.04 -5.96 -12.09
N VAL A 163 0.70 -5.91 -13.17
CA VAL A 163 1.56 -6.98 -13.65
C VAL A 163 2.97 -6.43 -13.75
N PHE A 164 3.94 -7.16 -13.20
CA PHE A 164 5.35 -6.86 -13.35
C PHE A 164 5.89 -7.31 -14.71
N ASP A 165 6.90 -6.62 -15.19
CA ASP A 165 7.75 -7.10 -16.27
C ASP A 165 8.48 -8.40 -15.88
N LYS A 166 9.31 -8.94 -16.78
CA LYS A 166 10.01 -10.20 -16.53
C LYS A 166 10.99 -10.11 -15.35
N GLU A 167 11.68 -9.00 -15.19
CA GLU A 167 12.65 -8.78 -14.11
C GLU A 167 11.93 -8.60 -12.77
N GLY A 168 10.94 -7.71 -12.72
CA GLY A 168 10.11 -7.51 -11.53
C GLY A 168 9.35 -8.76 -11.11
N THR A 169 8.89 -9.60 -12.06
CA THR A 169 8.29 -10.91 -11.76
C THR A 169 9.24 -11.82 -11.00
N GLU A 170 10.50 -11.90 -11.42
CA GLU A 170 11.48 -12.74 -10.74
C GLU A 170 11.90 -12.15 -9.39
N MET A 171 12.03 -10.82 -9.29
CA MET A 171 12.28 -10.13 -8.01
C MET A 171 11.14 -10.38 -7.03
N PHE A 172 9.89 -10.23 -7.48
CA PHE A 172 8.70 -10.42 -6.65
C PHE A 172 8.52 -11.88 -6.21
N ARG A 173 8.83 -12.83 -7.09
CA ARG A 173 8.84 -14.25 -6.75
C ARG A 173 9.84 -14.56 -5.63
N LYS A 174 11.08 -14.08 -5.74
CA LYS A 174 12.11 -14.25 -4.70
C LYS A 174 11.69 -13.59 -3.39
N LEU A 175 11.26 -12.34 -3.46
CA LEU A 175 10.80 -11.59 -2.30
C LEU A 175 9.69 -12.32 -1.56
N THR A 176 8.65 -12.77 -2.28
CA THR A 176 7.53 -13.47 -1.64
C THR A 176 7.89 -14.86 -1.12
N ALA A 177 8.85 -15.56 -1.75
CA ALA A 177 9.39 -16.83 -1.23
C ALA A 177 10.14 -16.63 0.09
N GLU A 178 10.93 -15.57 0.20
CA GLU A 178 11.75 -15.28 1.40
C GLU A 178 10.93 -14.72 2.58
N THR A 179 9.76 -14.11 2.30
CA THR A 179 8.95 -13.40 3.30
C THR A 179 7.64 -14.11 3.65
N VAL A 180 7.53 -15.41 3.39
CA VAL A 180 6.32 -16.18 3.75
C VAL A 180 6.03 -16.06 5.25
N GLY A 181 4.81 -15.63 5.57
CA GLY A 181 4.38 -15.36 6.94
C GLY A 181 4.67 -13.95 7.45
N GLU A 182 5.47 -13.17 6.74
CA GLU A 182 5.76 -11.76 7.05
C GLU A 182 4.75 -10.80 6.40
N ARG A 183 4.81 -9.54 6.80
CA ARG A 183 4.06 -8.45 6.18
C ARG A 183 4.96 -7.72 5.17
N LEU A 184 4.40 -7.40 4.00
CA LEU A 184 5.03 -6.53 3.02
C LEU A 184 4.23 -5.25 2.89
N ALA A 185 4.89 -4.11 3.01
CA ALA A 185 4.25 -2.82 2.76
C ALA A 185 4.38 -2.44 1.28
N MET A 186 3.26 -1.99 0.71
CA MET A 186 3.20 -1.28 -0.56
C MET A 186 3.00 0.19 -0.25
N THR A 187 3.93 1.04 -0.68
CA THR A 187 3.88 2.48 -0.46
C THR A 187 3.88 3.26 -1.77
N LEU A 188 3.38 4.49 -1.72
CA LEU A 188 3.57 5.50 -2.75
C LEU A 188 4.27 6.69 -2.08
N GLY A 189 5.59 6.78 -2.24
CA GLY A 189 6.41 7.68 -1.45
C GLY A 189 6.21 7.47 0.06
N GLU A 190 5.70 8.50 0.75
CA GLU A 190 5.43 8.44 2.19
C GLU A 190 4.07 7.78 2.54
N ILE A 191 3.20 7.58 1.55
CA ILE A 191 1.85 7.05 1.75
C ILE A 191 1.88 5.52 1.78
N VAL A 192 1.41 4.91 2.86
CA VAL A 192 1.19 3.45 2.92
C VAL A 192 -0.14 3.13 2.26
N LEU A 193 -0.10 2.33 1.19
CA LEU A 193 -1.28 1.92 0.45
C LEU A 193 -1.88 0.61 0.99
N SER A 194 -1.02 -0.34 1.36
CA SER A 194 -1.46 -1.66 1.85
C SER A 194 -0.30 -2.39 2.54
N VAL A 195 -0.63 -3.28 3.49
CA VAL A 195 0.37 -4.07 4.24
C VAL A 195 -0.10 -5.52 4.39
N PRO A 196 -0.21 -6.27 3.28
CA PRO A 196 -0.66 -7.65 3.32
C PRO A 196 0.37 -8.58 3.96
N ARG A 197 -0.14 -9.71 4.53
CA ARG A 197 0.70 -10.84 4.92
C ARG A 197 0.96 -11.72 3.69
N VAL A 198 2.20 -12.14 3.52
CA VAL A 198 2.59 -13.06 2.44
C VAL A 198 2.22 -14.48 2.84
N ASN A 199 1.28 -15.11 2.12
CA ASN A 199 0.81 -16.46 2.42
C ASN A 199 1.59 -17.56 1.68
N GLY A 200 2.44 -17.19 0.72
CA GLY A 200 3.26 -18.10 -0.06
C GLY A 200 3.96 -17.40 -1.21
N GLU A 201 4.87 -18.14 -1.89
CA GLU A 201 5.56 -17.68 -3.08
C GLU A 201 4.57 -17.33 -4.22
N ILE A 202 4.77 -16.19 -4.88
CA ILE A 202 3.94 -15.72 -6.00
C ILE A 202 4.75 -15.75 -7.30
N ASN A 203 4.46 -16.73 -8.15
CA ASN A 203 5.21 -17.00 -9.39
C ASN A 203 4.72 -16.21 -10.62
N GLY A 204 3.54 -15.61 -10.54
CA GLY A 204 2.83 -15.08 -11.73
C GLY A 204 3.10 -13.62 -12.04
N GLY A 205 3.91 -12.91 -11.25
CA GLY A 205 4.18 -11.47 -11.42
C GLY A 205 2.94 -10.58 -11.35
N LYS A 206 1.84 -11.06 -10.77
CA LYS A 206 0.58 -10.32 -10.59
C LYS A 206 0.39 -9.97 -9.14
N CYS A 207 0.02 -8.72 -8.90
CA CYS A 207 -0.29 -8.22 -7.59
C CYS A 207 -1.51 -7.29 -7.64
N SER A 208 -2.08 -6.99 -6.47
CA SER A 208 -3.23 -6.12 -6.35
C SER A 208 -3.10 -5.26 -5.10
N VAL A 209 -3.49 -4.00 -5.20
CA VAL A 209 -3.63 -3.09 -4.07
C VAL A 209 -5.08 -2.62 -3.96
N SER A 210 -5.66 -2.72 -2.77
CA SER A 210 -7.03 -2.26 -2.52
C SER A 210 -7.09 -0.73 -2.49
N ALA A 211 -8.21 -0.18 -2.92
CA ALA A 211 -8.50 1.24 -2.84
C ALA A 211 -9.84 1.45 -2.14
N SER A 212 -9.95 2.51 -1.34
CA SER A 212 -11.17 2.85 -0.61
C SER A 212 -12.32 3.25 -1.54
N ASP A 213 -11.98 3.81 -2.70
CA ASP A 213 -12.92 4.34 -3.67
C ASP A 213 -12.34 4.32 -5.09
N THR A 214 -13.16 4.71 -6.06
CA THR A 214 -12.79 4.75 -7.48
C THR A 214 -11.72 5.81 -7.77
N GLU A 215 -11.77 6.98 -7.12
CA GLU A 215 -10.83 8.06 -7.36
C GLU A 215 -9.41 7.65 -6.94
N LYS A 216 -9.28 7.03 -5.76
CA LYS A 216 -8.00 6.48 -5.28
C LYS A 216 -7.46 5.41 -6.22
N ALA A 217 -8.33 4.49 -6.69
CA ALA A 217 -7.93 3.46 -7.64
C ALA A 217 -7.44 4.07 -8.96
N CYS A 218 -8.14 5.09 -9.48
CA CYS A 218 -7.75 5.80 -10.69
C CYS A 218 -6.40 6.51 -10.53
N ALA A 219 -6.21 7.22 -9.42
CA ALA A 219 -4.96 7.92 -9.14
C ALA A 219 -3.76 6.97 -9.03
N ILE A 220 -3.91 5.84 -8.30
CA ILE A 220 -2.85 4.82 -8.19
C ILE A 220 -2.53 4.22 -9.57
N ALA A 221 -3.56 3.80 -10.33
CA ALA A 221 -3.36 3.22 -11.66
C ALA A 221 -2.69 4.20 -12.64
N ALA A 222 -3.06 5.48 -12.57
CA ALA A 222 -2.44 6.53 -13.38
C ALA A 222 -0.94 6.69 -13.06
N VAL A 223 -0.56 6.68 -11.77
CA VAL A 223 0.86 6.73 -11.36
C VAL A 223 1.62 5.52 -11.88
N LEU A 224 1.09 4.31 -11.70
CA LEU A 224 1.75 3.06 -12.13
C LEU A 224 1.91 2.94 -13.65
N ASN A 225 1.05 3.60 -14.43
CA ASN A 225 1.14 3.64 -15.90
C ASN A 225 1.95 4.84 -16.43
N LYS A 226 2.47 5.73 -15.58
CA LYS A 226 3.44 6.78 -15.97
C LYS A 226 4.78 6.10 -16.25
N LYS A 227 5.15 6.02 -17.53
CA LYS A 227 6.47 5.53 -17.98
C LYS A 227 7.38 6.68 -18.32
#